data_688bc995a5993fc68bec348b568e133a
#
_entry.id   688bc995a5993fc68bec348b568e133a
#
_cell.length_a   1.000
_cell.length_b   1.000
_cell.length_c   1.000
_cell.angle_alpha   90.00
_cell.angle_beta   90.00
_cell.angle_gamma   90.00
#
_symmetry.space_group_name_H-M   'P 1'
#
loop_
_entity.id
_entity.type
_entity.pdbx_description
1 polymer ?
#
loop_
_entity_poly.entity_id
_entity_poly.type
_entity_poly.pdbx_seq_one_letter_code
_entity_poly.pdbx_strand_id
1 'polypeptide(L)'
;FQKIKNGFNSFKISSFFFIKSFSINPIIDFKNHFQLKDKLIKENKKLYIALEKSYLEKYLISQDSKFFKDPKFLEEKLDQNNLNKPFYIAQLKNLDPNIFNCCDKHRMHIQLLTASNESLIEGVVFNTSGVIGHIIHETNYKEVMLLTDVSHSLPIKNISEDFYCNARGSGMLDYVICNYNPLVLNKKMEIGQNFLTSGFGGIYPKDIKIGILEDVKVIDSNNTELNIKLSSNPLDSNLFGVINF
;
A
#
# COMPACT_ATOMS: atom_id res chain seq x y z
N PHE A 1 -62.13 -16.28 -49.95
CA PHE A 1 -61.99 -15.85 -48.53
C PHE A 1 -60.80 -16.52 -47.88
N GLN A 2 -60.56 -17.82 -48.05
CA GLN A 2 -59.48 -18.55 -47.36
C GLN A 2 -58.05 -18.12 -47.79
N LYS A 3 -57.84 -17.76 -49.08
CA LYS A 3 -56.56 -17.28 -49.61
C LYS A 3 -56.19 -15.90 -49.04
N ILE A 4 -57.15 -15.01 -48.80
CA ILE A 4 -56.93 -13.67 -48.20
C ILE A 4 -56.58 -13.81 -46.73
N LYS A 5 -57.23 -14.72 -46.01
CA LYS A 5 -56.97 -14.98 -44.59
C LYS A 5 -55.55 -15.56 -44.37
N ASN A 6 -55.12 -16.46 -45.26
CA ASN A 6 -53.76 -17.03 -45.19
C ASN A 6 -52.69 -16.00 -45.51
N GLY A 7 -52.91 -15.11 -46.52
CA GLY A 7 -52.02 -14.03 -46.84
C GLY A 7 -51.85 -13.00 -45.66
N PHE A 8 -52.95 -12.69 -44.99
CA PHE A 8 -52.93 -11.77 -43.86
C PHE A 8 -52.23 -12.35 -42.64
N ASN A 9 -52.40 -13.66 -42.38
CA ASN A 9 -51.66 -14.35 -41.32
C ASN A 9 -50.17 -14.45 -41.63
N SER A 10 -49.78 -14.73 -42.84
CA SER A 10 -48.40 -14.79 -43.31
C SER A 10 -47.71 -13.41 -43.15
N PHE A 11 -48.43 -12.34 -43.52
CA PHE A 11 -47.92 -10.97 -43.37
C PHE A 11 -47.73 -10.58 -41.89
N LYS A 12 -48.69 -10.92 -41.02
CA LYS A 12 -48.55 -10.68 -39.58
C LYS A 12 -47.35 -11.40 -38.98
N ILE A 13 -47.15 -12.66 -39.32
CA ILE A 13 -46.01 -13.46 -38.84
C ILE A 13 -44.71 -12.89 -39.36
N SER A 14 -44.62 -12.56 -40.67
CA SER A 14 -43.43 -11.96 -41.26
C SER A 14 -43.09 -10.59 -40.62
N SER A 15 -44.09 -9.74 -40.43
CA SER A 15 -43.90 -8.43 -39.77
C SER A 15 -43.44 -8.55 -38.31
N PHE A 16 -43.99 -9.54 -37.59
CA PHE A 16 -43.57 -9.80 -36.23
C PHE A 16 -42.11 -10.29 -36.14
N PHE A 17 -41.70 -11.20 -37.01
CA PHE A 17 -40.31 -11.66 -37.11
C PHE A 17 -39.38 -10.55 -37.53
N PHE A 18 -39.78 -9.67 -38.44
CA PHE A 18 -39.00 -8.53 -38.90
C PHE A 18 -38.78 -7.52 -37.74
N ILE A 19 -39.83 -7.16 -37.01
CA ILE A 19 -39.75 -6.27 -35.85
C ILE A 19 -38.89 -6.90 -34.75
N LYS A 20 -39.08 -8.17 -34.46
CA LYS A 20 -38.28 -8.88 -33.44
C LYS A 20 -36.79 -8.95 -33.81
N SER A 21 -36.49 -9.26 -35.06
CA SER A 21 -35.13 -9.38 -35.56
C SER A 21 -34.41 -8.04 -35.66
N PHE A 22 -35.11 -6.98 -36.08
CA PHE A 22 -34.48 -5.69 -36.37
C PHE A 22 -34.46 -4.71 -35.18
N SER A 23 -35.41 -4.82 -34.26
CA SER A 23 -35.56 -3.86 -33.17
C SER A 23 -35.32 -4.45 -31.77
N ILE A 24 -35.76 -5.68 -31.53
CA ILE A 24 -35.72 -6.26 -30.18
C ILE A 24 -34.42 -7.03 -29.94
N ASN A 25 -34.01 -7.86 -30.90
CA ASN A 25 -32.78 -8.65 -30.73
C ASN A 25 -31.53 -7.80 -30.55
N PRO A 26 -31.25 -6.76 -31.35
CA PRO A 26 -30.07 -5.94 -31.14
C PRO A 26 -30.07 -5.20 -29.81
N ILE A 27 -31.25 -4.84 -29.28
CA ILE A 27 -31.35 -4.21 -27.93
C ILE A 27 -31.02 -5.22 -26.83
N ILE A 28 -31.47 -6.44 -26.95
CA ILE A 28 -31.18 -7.52 -26.00
C ILE A 28 -29.70 -7.87 -26.06
N ASP A 29 -29.14 -8.01 -27.26
CA ASP A 29 -27.72 -8.32 -27.47
C ASP A 29 -26.83 -7.20 -26.94
N PHE A 30 -27.20 -5.93 -27.11
CA PHE A 30 -26.52 -4.79 -26.55
C PHE A 30 -26.54 -4.79 -25.02
N LYS A 31 -27.70 -5.04 -24.41
CA LYS A 31 -27.84 -5.18 -22.97
C LYS A 31 -26.99 -6.34 -22.41
N ASN A 32 -27.03 -7.49 -23.06
CA ASN A 32 -26.24 -8.66 -22.67
C ASN A 32 -24.74 -8.38 -22.79
N HIS A 33 -24.31 -7.66 -23.82
CA HIS A 33 -22.92 -7.26 -24.00
C HIS A 33 -22.46 -6.34 -22.87
N PHE A 34 -23.26 -5.36 -22.44
CA PHE A 34 -22.93 -4.49 -21.32
C PHE A 34 -22.88 -5.26 -20.01
N GLN A 35 -23.84 -6.13 -19.75
CA GLN A 35 -23.84 -6.97 -18.55
C GLN A 35 -22.63 -7.90 -18.49
N LEU A 36 -22.23 -8.47 -19.63
CA LEU A 36 -21.02 -9.30 -19.72
C LEU A 36 -19.76 -8.46 -19.45
N LYS A 37 -19.67 -7.26 -20.03
CA LYS A 37 -18.56 -6.34 -19.81
C LYS A 37 -18.44 -5.96 -18.34
N ASP A 38 -19.55 -5.59 -17.70
CA ASP A 38 -19.55 -5.22 -16.27
C ASP A 38 -19.15 -6.41 -15.38
N LYS A 39 -19.60 -7.61 -15.74
CA LYS A 39 -19.19 -8.84 -15.04
C LYS A 39 -17.69 -9.08 -15.18
N LEU A 40 -17.16 -8.99 -16.39
CA LEU A 40 -15.74 -9.15 -16.67
C LEU A 40 -14.88 -8.11 -15.94
N ILE A 41 -15.32 -6.85 -15.90
CA ILE A 41 -14.63 -5.79 -15.16
C ILE A 41 -14.60 -6.12 -13.65
N LYS A 42 -15.73 -6.58 -13.10
CA LYS A 42 -15.81 -6.98 -11.68
C LYS A 42 -14.93 -8.20 -11.38
N GLU A 43 -14.91 -9.19 -12.26
CA GLU A 43 -14.05 -10.36 -12.12
C GLU A 43 -12.57 -10.01 -12.24
N ASN A 44 -12.18 -9.20 -13.21
CA ASN A 44 -10.82 -8.70 -13.35
C ASN A 44 -10.37 -7.93 -12.08
N LYS A 45 -11.22 -7.05 -11.56
CA LYS A 45 -10.92 -6.33 -10.32
C LYS A 45 -10.75 -7.28 -9.13
N LYS A 46 -11.59 -8.31 -9.01
CA LYS A 46 -11.45 -9.32 -7.95
C LYS A 46 -10.15 -10.11 -8.08
N LEU A 47 -9.81 -10.54 -9.31
CA LEU A 47 -8.58 -11.28 -9.57
C LEU A 47 -7.35 -10.42 -9.29
N TYR A 48 -7.37 -9.14 -9.69
CA TYR A 48 -6.29 -8.20 -9.39
C TYR A 48 -6.07 -8.04 -7.89
N ILE A 49 -7.15 -7.81 -7.12
CA ILE A 49 -7.07 -7.71 -5.64
C ILE A 49 -6.54 -9.02 -5.02
N ALA A 50 -7.01 -10.18 -5.52
CA ALA A 50 -6.54 -11.47 -5.02
C ALA A 50 -5.06 -11.70 -5.31
N LEU A 51 -4.59 -11.32 -6.48
CA LEU A 51 -3.18 -11.40 -6.87
C LEU A 51 -2.31 -10.48 -6.01
N GLU A 52 -2.69 -9.21 -5.89
CA GLU A 52 -1.97 -8.23 -5.07
C GLU A 52 -1.90 -8.67 -3.60
N LYS A 53 -3.01 -9.18 -3.08
CA LYS A 53 -3.07 -9.78 -1.74
C LYS A 53 -2.09 -10.94 -1.59
N SER A 54 -2.03 -11.85 -2.57
CA SER A 54 -1.11 -12.99 -2.56
C SER A 54 0.35 -12.56 -2.57
N TYR A 55 0.71 -11.54 -3.37
CA TYR A 55 2.05 -10.98 -3.38
C TYR A 55 2.41 -10.34 -2.03
N LEU A 56 1.49 -9.59 -1.45
CA LEU A 56 1.70 -8.98 -0.14
C LEU A 56 1.86 -10.03 0.95
N GLU A 57 1.00 -11.05 1.00
CA GLU A 57 1.12 -12.17 1.93
C GLU A 57 2.48 -12.89 1.77
N LYS A 58 2.91 -13.15 0.54
CA LYS A 58 4.21 -13.75 0.26
C LYS A 58 5.38 -12.88 0.74
N TYR A 59 5.30 -11.56 0.50
CA TYR A 59 6.31 -10.62 0.98
C TYR A 59 6.40 -10.67 2.49
N LEU A 60 5.27 -10.62 3.20
CA LEU A 60 5.22 -10.67 4.66
C LEU A 60 5.81 -11.94 5.23
N ILE A 61 5.42 -13.09 4.68
CA ILE A 61 5.96 -14.39 5.07
C ILE A 61 7.47 -14.43 4.83
N SER A 62 7.95 -13.87 3.72
CA SER A 62 9.39 -13.82 3.43
C SER A 62 10.19 -12.93 4.40
N GLN A 63 9.53 -11.95 5.01
CA GLN A 63 10.12 -11.06 6.00
C GLN A 63 9.92 -11.57 7.45
N ASP A 64 9.16 -12.65 7.64
CA ASP A 64 8.78 -13.18 8.95
C ASP A 64 10.00 -13.35 9.88
N SER A 65 11.09 -13.92 9.39
CA SER A 65 12.34 -14.05 10.15
C SER A 65 12.98 -12.71 10.55
N LYS A 66 12.65 -11.62 9.89
CA LYS A 66 13.16 -10.28 10.22
C LYS A 66 12.22 -9.52 11.15
N PHE A 67 10.91 -9.69 10.97
CA PHE A 67 9.89 -9.04 11.78
C PHE A 67 9.71 -9.72 13.14
N PHE A 68 9.87 -11.04 13.20
CA PHE A 68 9.52 -11.88 14.36
C PHE A 68 10.74 -12.58 14.96
N LYS A 69 11.90 -11.94 15.00
CA LYS A 69 13.11 -12.51 15.62
C LYS A 69 12.99 -12.74 17.13
N ASP A 70 11.97 -12.19 17.78
CA ASP A 70 11.74 -12.44 19.20
C ASP A 70 10.87 -13.71 19.39
N PRO A 71 11.44 -14.80 19.94
CA PRO A 71 10.69 -16.05 20.16
C PRO A 71 9.47 -15.87 21.06
N LYS A 72 9.50 -14.92 22.00
CA LYS A 72 8.38 -14.64 22.90
C LYS A 72 7.16 -14.09 22.18
N PHE A 73 7.38 -13.28 21.16
CA PHE A 73 6.29 -12.73 20.36
C PHE A 73 5.60 -13.82 19.53
N LEU A 74 6.37 -14.80 19.03
CA LEU A 74 5.84 -15.98 18.32
C LEU A 74 5.07 -16.90 19.26
N GLU A 75 5.55 -17.14 20.47
CA GLU A 75 4.88 -18.02 21.45
C GLU A 75 3.55 -17.42 21.94
N GLU A 76 3.46 -16.12 22.18
CA GLU A 76 2.21 -15.47 22.60
C GLU A 76 1.15 -15.41 21.48
N LYS A 77 1.55 -15.34 20.20
CA LYS A 77 0.61 -15.24 19.07
C LYS A 77 0.30 -16.59 18.37
N LEU A 78 1.10 -17.63 18.64
CA LEU A 78 0.87 -18.99 18.13
C LEU A 78 0.00 -19.84 19.06
N ASP A 79 -0.72 -19.24 20.02
CA ASP A 79 -1.59 -19.98 20.90
C ASP A 79 -2.71 -20.71 20.14
N GLN A 80 -2.75 -21.91 20.34
CA GLN A 80 -3.09 -23.19 19.76
C GLN A 80 -4.40 -23.37 18.96
N ASN A 81 -5.20 -22.40 18.62
CA ASN A 81 -6.41 -22.66 17.78
C ASN A 81 -6.94 -21.52 16.92
N ASN A 82 -6.29 -20.39 16.86
CA ASN A 82 -6.61 -19.36 15.88
C ASN A 82 -5.33 -19.02 15.14
N LEU A 83 -5.28 -19.35 13.87
CA LEU A 83 -4.38 -18.77 12.86
C LEU A 83 -4.68 -17.27 12.76
N ASN A 84 -4.48 -16.52 13.82
CA ASN A 84 -4.47 -15.07 13.77
C ASN A 84 -3.26 -14.70 12.94
N LYS A 85 -3.52 -14.35 11.70
CA LYS A 85 -2.49 -13.82 10.83
C LYS A 85 -1.84 -12.64 11.57
N PRO A 86 -0.52 -12.61 11.72
CA PRO A 86 0.17 -11.57 12.48
C PRO A 86 0.07 -10.18 11.79
N PHE A 87 -0.73 -10.06 10.77
CA PHE A 87 -0.91 -8.85 10.00
C PHE A 87 -2.34 -8.72 9.46
N TYR A 88 -2.75 -7.48 9.24
CA TYR A 88 -4.01 -7.14 8.59
C TYR A 88 -3.74 -6.66 7.17
N ILE A 89 -4.70 -6.88 6.27
CA ILE A 89 -4.66 -6.32 4.93
C ILE A 89 -5.64 -5.16 4.85
N ALA A 90 -5.16 -4.04 4.34
CA ALA A 90 -5.92 -2.83 4.17
C ALA A 90 -5.90 -2.35 2.71
N GLN A 91 -6.95 -1.68 2.31
CA GLN A 91 -7.08 -1.05 1.00
C GLN A 91 -6.97 0.46 1.12
N LEU A 92 -6.26 1.10 0.19
CA LEU A 92 -6.23 2.55 0.05
C LEU A 92 -7.63 3.10 -0.21
N LYS A 93 -8.03 4.12 0.53
CA LYS A 93 -9.29 4.84 0.34
C LYS A 93 -9.08 6.26 -0.13
N ASN A 94 -8.12 6.92 0.44
CA ASN A 94 -7.78 8.29 0.07
C ASN A 94 -6.30 8.55 0.32
N LEU A 95 -5.73 9.38 -0.53
CA LEU A 95 -4.38 9.89 -0.40
C LEU A 95 -4.47 11.42 -0.35
N ASP A 96 -3.80 12.04 0.61
CA ASP A 96 -3.81 13.49 0.72
C ASP A 96 -3.12 14.11 -0.51
N PRO A 97 -3.78 15.03 -1.24
CA PRO A 97 -3.20 15.71 -2.39
C PRO A 97 -1.91 16.48 -2.07
N ASN A 98 -1.69 16.87 -0.83
CA ASN A 98 -0.48 17.55 -0.37
C ASN A 98 0.80 16.77 -0.64
N ILE A 99 0.72 15.43 -0.76
CA ILE A 99 1.84 14.57 -1.16
C ILE A 99 2.49 15.03 -2.47
N PHE A 100 1.70 15.60 -3.39
CA PHE A 100 2.18 16.04 -4.70
C PHE A 100 2.59 17.51 -4.75
N ASN A 101 2.04 18.33 -3.86
CA ASN A 101 2.11 19.78 -3.99
C ASN A 101 3.13 20.46 -3.07
N CYS A 102 3.82 19.74 -2.21
CA CYS A 102 4.61 20.27 -1.10
C CYS A 102 3.77 20.21 0.21
N CYS A 103 4.32 19.98 1.22
CA CYS A 103 5.16 20.52 2.18
C CYS A 103 5.07 19.88 3.55
N ASP A 104 3.90 19.78 4.22
CA ASP A 104 4.00 19.50 5.66
C ASP A 104 3.39 18.17 6.06
N LYS A 105 2.24 17.81 5.50
CA LYS A 105 1.50 16.62 5.92
C LYS A 105 1.33 15.63 4.79
N HIS A 106 2.00 14.51 4.92
CA HIS A 106 1.85 13.38 4.01
C HIS A 106 1.03 12.30 4.71
N ARG A 107 -0.25 12.25 4.39
CA ARG A 107 -1.23 11.34 5.00
C ARG A 107 -1.92 10.49 3.96
N MET A 108 -2.27 9.27 4.36
CA MET A 108 -3.20 8.43 3.60
C MET A 108 -4.22 7.78 4.53
N HIS A 109 -5.38 7.45 3.97
CA HIS A 109 -6.44 6.74 4.67
C HIS A 109 -6.59 5.34 4.07
N ILE A 110 -6.52 4.34 4.92
CA ILE A 110 -6.69 2.94 4.55
C ILE A 110 -7.89 2.35 5.29
N GLN A 111 -8.49 1.35 4.69
CA GLN A 111 -9.57 0.57 5.30
C GLN A 111 -9.17 -0.90 5.35
N LEU A 112 -9.27 -1.50 6.52
CA LEU A 112 -9.05 -2.93 6.68
C LEU A 112 -10.06 -3.74 5.86
N LEU A 113 -9.60 -4.81 5.24
CA LEU A 113 -10.44 -5.78 4.53
C LEU A 113 -11.12 -6.76 5.49
N THR A 114 -10.56 -6.95 6.68
CA THR A 114 -11.11 -7.76 7.78
C THR A 114 -11.19 -6.90 9.02
N ALA A 115 -12.23 -7.09 9.83
CA ALA A 115 -12.33 -6.37 11.09
C ALA A 115 -11.16 -6.72 12.02
N SER A 116 -10.61 -5.71 12.69
CA SER A 116 -9.68 -5.89 13.80
C SER A 116 -10.45 -5.67 15.10
N ASN A 117 -10.22 -6.54 16.07
CA ASN A 117 -10.73 -6.38 17.44
C ASN A 117 -9.73 -5.62 18.33
N GLU A 118 -8.54 -5.33 17.82
CA GLU A 118 -7.45 -4.66 18.53
C GLU A 118 -7.24 -3.26 17.96
N SER A 119 -6.73 -2.34 18.79
CA SER A 119 -6.25 -1.04 18.30
C SER A 119 -5.01 -1.26 17.45
N LEU A 120 -4.97 -0.61 16.31
CA LEU A 120 -3.82 -0.62 15.40
C LEU A 120 -3.08 0.73 15.40
N ILE A 121 -3.30 1.58 16.41
CA ILE A 121 -2.51 2.81 16.59
C ILE A 121 -1.04 2.42 16.77
N GLU A 122 -0.15 3.14 16.10
CA GLU A 122 1.29 2.84 15.94
C GLU A 122 1.59 1.60 15.07
N GLY A 123 0.56 0.89 14.59
CA GLY A 123 0.74 -0.21 13.64
C GLY A 123 1.49 0.24 12.39
N VAL A 124 2.52 -0.53 12.03
CA VAL A 124 3.38 -0.25 10.86
C VAL A 124 2.66 -0.67 9.59
N VAL A 125 2.66 0.23 8.62
CA VAL A 125 2.04 0.03 7.30
C VAL A 125 3.12 -0.16 6.25
N PHE A 126 2.96 -1.19 5.42
CA PHE A 126 3.91 -1.51 4.35
C PHE A 126 3.22 -2.05 3.11
N ASN A 127 3.93 -1.95 2.00
CA ASN A 127 3.61 -2.61 0.74
C ASN A 127 4.67 -3.68 0.41
N THR A 128 4.64 -4.22 -0.80
CA THR A 128 5.62 -5.22 -1.27
C THR A 128 7.04 -4.69 -1.44
N SER A 129 7.24 -3.37 -1.40
CA SER A 129 8.55 -2.72 -1.56
C SER A 129 9.19 -2.31 -0.24
N GLY A 130 8.39 -2.15 0.84
CA GLY A 130 8.89 -1.79 2.16
C GLY A 130 7.89 -1.04 3.03
N VAL A 131 8.40 -0.40 4.07
CA VAL A 131 7.61 0.39 5.02
C VAL A 131 7.13 1.68 4.36
N ILE A 132 5.86 2.00 4.59
CA ILE A 132 5.20 3.22 4.09
C ILE A 132 5.04 4.27 5.21
N GLY A 133 4.76 3.82 6.43
CA GLY A 133 4.48 4.68 7.57
C GLY A 133 3.86 3.92 8.73
N HIS A 134 3.16 4.62 9.62
CA HIS A 134 2.42 4.03 10.73
C HIS A 134 1.06 4.69 10.93
N ILE A 135 0.14 4.00 11.59
CA ILE A 135 -1.20 4.48 11.90
C ILE A 135 -1.15 5.44 13.08
N ILE A 136 -1.74 6.62 12.92
CA ILE A 136 -1.80 7.66 13.95
C ILE A 136 -3.21 7.88 14.51
N HIS A 137 -4.23 7.62 13.71
CA HIS A 137 -5.63 7.75 14.12
C HIS A 137 -6.47 6.61 13.59
N GLU A 138 -7.44 6.21 14.41
CA GLU A 138 -8.41 5.18 14.10
C GLU A 138 -9.83 5.73 14.19
N THR A 139 -10.51 5.65 13.05
CA THR A 139 -11.95 5.90 12.92
C THR A 139 -12.54 4.78 12.04
N ASN A 140 -13.52 5.09 11.21
CA ASN A 140 -13.97 4.19 10.14
C ASN A 140 -12.85 3.86 9.13
N TYR A 141 -11.89 4.75 9.01
CA TYR A 141 -10.65 4.58 8.25
C TYR A 141 -9.46 4.73 9.21
N LYS A 142 -8.34 4.11 8.85
CA LYS A 142 -7.08 4.28 9.57
C LYS A 142 -6.29 5.39 8.87
N GLU A 143 -5.94 6.44 9.60
CA GLU A 143 -5.08 7.50 9.09
C GLU A 143 -3.61 7.10 9.31
N VAL A 144 -2.86 7.09 8.22
CA VAL A 144 -1.44 6.71 8.20
C VAL A 144 -0.58 7.95 7.99
N MET A 145 0.37 8.16 8.87
CA MET A 145 1.46 9.11 8.70
C MET A 145 2.54 8.45 7.84
N LEU A 146 2.81 9.01 6.67
CA LEU A 146 3.85 8.48 5.78
C LEU A 146 5.25 8.80 6.30
N LEU A 147 6.25 8.02 5.89
CA LEU A 147 7.66 8.28 6.22
C LEU A 147 8.14 9.65 5.72
N THR A 148 7.52 10.15 4.65
CA THR A 148 7.84 11.43 4.01
C THR A 148 7.20 12.65 4.68
N ASP A 149 6.30 12.45 5.65
CA ASP A 149 5.70 13.53 6.44
C ASP A 149 6.76 14.27 7.26
N VAL A 150 6.76 15.60 7.21
CA VAL A 150 7.76 16.42 7.92
C VAL A 150 7.74 16.21 9.45
N SER A 151 6.58 15.86 9.99
CA SER A 151 6.42 15.55 11.42
C SER A 151 6.86 14.13 11.77
N HIS A 152 7.13 13.28 10.77
CA HIS A 152 7.54 11.90 10.99
C HIS A 152 8.99 11.85 11.46
N SER A 153 9.25 10.99 12.43
CA SER A 153 10.60 10.73 12.97
C SER A 153 10.85 9.24 13.01
N LEU A 154 11.95 8.82 12.41
CA LEU A 154 12.31 7.41 12.23
C LEU A 154 13.77 7.18 12.60
N PRO A 155 14.06 6.45 13.69
CA PRO A 155 15.42 6.05 14.01
C PRO A 155 15.92 4.99 13.01
N ILE A 156 16.95 5.34 12.26
CA ILE A 156 17.57 4.49 11.24
C ILE A 156 19.04 4.23 11.54
N LYS A 157 19.59 3.24 10.85
CA LYS A 157 21.00 2.88 10.95
C LYS A 157 21.58 2.49 9.60
N ASN A 158 22.88 2.70 9.46
CA ASN A 158 23.71 2.10 8.44
C ASN A 158 24.67 1.09 9.12
N ILE A 159 24.56 -0.18 8.75
CA ILE A 159 25.36 -1.24 9.39
C ILE A 159 26.83 -1.15 8.99
N SER A 160 27.11 -0.78 7.74
CA SER A 160 28.47 -0.74 7.20
C SER A 160 29.37 0.24 7.94
N GLU A 161 28.77 1.35 8.42
CA GLU A 161 29.49 2.42 9.09
C GLU A 161 29.26 2.48 10.60
N ASP A 162 28.47 1.54 11.18
CA ASP A 162 28.02 1.62 12.57
C ASP A 162 27.44 3.02 12.89
N PHE A 163 26.57 3.48 12.03
CA PHE A 163 25.99 4.82 12.08
C PHE A 163 24.50 4.76 12.40
N TYR A 164 24.07 5.62 13.31
CA TYR A 164 22.67 5.77 13.71
C TYR A 164 22.28 7.23 13.60
N CYS A 165 21.09 7.48 13.07
CA CYS A 165 20.51 8.81 13.07
C CYS A 165 18.98 8.76 13.18
N ASN A 166 18.40 9.89 13.54
CA ASN A 166 16.97 10.07 13.55
C ASN A 166 16.55 10.75 12.23
N ALA A 167 16.06 9.96 11.28
CA ALA A 167 15.57 10.50 10.02
C ALA A 167 14.20 11.13 10.21
N ARG A 168 13.95 12.18 9.44
CA ARG A 168 12.64 12.84 9.36
C ARG A 168 12.13 12.85 7.93
N GLY A 169 10.83 12.96 7.76
CA GLY A 169 10.26 13.15 6.42
C GLY A 169 10.77 14.45 5.79
N SER A 170 11.04 14.41 4.50
CA SER A 170 11.54 15.56 3.75
C SER A 170 10.44 16.53 3.30
N GLY A 171 9.16 16.12 3.40
CA GLY A 171 8.07 16.81 2.71
C GLY A 171 8.08 16.61 1.19
N MET A 172 8.94 15.76 0.68
CA MET A 172 8.96 15.32 -0.71
C MET A 172 8.64 13.83 -0.77
N LEU A 173 7.89 13.44 -1.80
CA LEU A 173 7.63 12.02 -2.06
C LEU A 173 8.97 11.30 -2.19
N ASP A 174 9.12 10.11 -1.74
CA ASP A 174 10.28 9.24 -1.89
C ASP A 174 11.53 9.57 -1.04
N TYR A 175 11.56 10.64 -0.24
CA TYR A 175 12.76 10.99 0.50
C TYR A 175 12.52 11.18 2.00
N VAL A 176 13.50 10.72 2.78
CA VAL A 176 13.69 11.10 4.17
C VAL A 176 15.09 11.69 4.34
N ILE A 177 15.24 12.59 5.29
CA ILE A 177 16.50 13.29 5.57
C ILE A 177 17.01 12.94 6.95
N CYS A 178 18.32 12.81 7.05
CA CYS A 178 19.02 12.59 8.30
C CYS A 178 20.15 13.60 8.43
N ASN A 179 20.20 14.33 9.54
CA ASN A 179 21.25 15.27 9.82
C ASN A 179 22.22 14.70 10.86
N TYR A 180 23.52 14.92 10.67
CA TYR A 180 24.53 14.55 11.64
C TYR A 180 25.68 15.57 11.68
N ASN A 181 26.40 15.58 12.80
CA ASN A 181 27.58 16.41 12.96
C ASN A 181 28.85 15.60 12.57
N PRO A 182 29.53 15.95 11.46
CA PRO A 182 30.72 15.22 11.00
C PRO A 182 31.94 15.38 11.93
N LEU A 183 31.99 16.43 12.76
CA LEU A 183 33.05 16.60 13.72
C LEU A 183 32.94 15.66 14.94
N VAL A 184 31.71 15.26 15.25
CA VAL A 184 31.42 14.33 16.37
C VAL A 184 31.47 12.88 15.85
N LEU A 185 30.85 12.65 14.71
CA LEU A 185 30.81 11.34 14.07
C LEU A 185 31.73 11.38 12.84
N ASN A 186 33.00 11.07 13.05
CA ASN A 186 33.96 11.02 11.94
C ASN A 186 33.69 9.83 11.02
N LYS A 187 32.55 9.87 10.33
CA LYS A 187 32.05 8.84 9.43
C LYS A 187 31.94 9.40 8.02
N LYS A 188 32.48 8.67 7.06
CA LYS A 188 32.35 9.00 5.63
C LYS A 188 31.18 8.21 5.05
N MET A 189 30.12 8.92 4.72
CA MET A 189 28.95 8.32 4.06
C MET A 189 29.16 8.28 2.56
N GLU A 190 28.85 7.13 1.95
CA GLU A 190 29.01 6.92 0.52
C GLU A 190 27.63 6.69 -0.13
N ILE A 191 27.43 7.31 -1.29
CA ILE A 191 26.20 7.13 -2.08
C ILE A 191 26.02 5.64 -2.40
N GLY A 192 24.79 5.16 -2.32
CA GLY A 192 24.43 3.76 -2.53
C GLY A 192 24.38 2.91 -1.27
N GLN A 193 24.80 3.44 -0.12
CA GLN A 193 24.68 2.72 1.16
C GLN A 193 23.23 2.51 1.58
N ASN A 194 22.93 1.32 2.14
CA ASN A 194 21.61 0.96 2.59
C ASN A 194 21.36 1.45 4.02
N PHE A 195 20.16 2.01 4.23
CA PHE A 195 19.65 2.38 5.54
C PHE A 195 18.51 1.47 5.97
N LEU A 196 18.56 1.04 7.22
CA LEU A 196 17.60 0.14 7.85
C LEU A 196 17.00 0.81 9.09
N THR A 197 15.85 0.34 9.53
CA THR A 197 15.32 0.70 10.86
C THR A 197 16.26 0.24 11.95
N SER A 198 16.45 1.07 12.98
CA SER A 198 17.31 0.71 14.11
C SER A 198 16.60 -0.16 15.15
N GLY A 199 15.27 -0.13 15.20
CA GLY A 199 14.46 -0.72 16.25
C GLY A 199 14.30 0.17 17.50
N PHE A 200 14.91 1.38 17.51
CA PHE A 200 14.72 2.32 18.58
C PHE A 200 13.36 3.00 18.49
N GLY A 201 12.78 3.37 19.64
CA GLY A 201 11.48 4.03 19.69
C GLY A 201 10.27 3.11 19.69
N GLY A 202 10.44 1.79 19.46
CA GLY A 202 9.41 0.77 19.66
C GLY A 202 8.34 0.65 18.56
N ILE A 203 8.23 1.63 17.64
CA ILE A 203 7.21 1.60 16.57
C ILE A 203 7.65 0.67 15.42
N TYR A 204 8.89 0.81 14.99
CA TYR A 204 9.42 0.08 13.84
C TYR A 204 10.34 -1.05 14.27
N PRO A 205 10.12 -2.30 13.80
CA PRO A 205 11.05 -3.39 14.05
C PRO A 205 12.44 -3.08 13.51
N LYS A 206 13.43 -3.72 14.09
CA LYS A 206 14.84 -3.60 13.69
C LYS A 206 15.10 -4.28 12.34
N ASP A 207 16.09 -3.74 11.58
CA ASP A 207 16.65 -4.34 10.37
C ASP A 207 15.73 -4.35 9.13
N ILE A 208 14.69 -3.52 9.11
CA ILE A 208 13.86 -3.35 7.91
C ILE A 208 14.52 -2.31 6.99
N LYS A 209 14.62 -2.64 5.72
CA LYS A 209 15.16 -1.73 4.72
C LYS A 209 14.23 -0.53 4.54
N ILE A 210 14.79 0.67 4.67
CA ILE A 210 14.09 1.95 4.46
C ILE A 210 14.44 2.51 3.09
N GLY A 211 15.72 2.58 2.76
CA GLY A 211 16.14 3.21 1.52
C GLY A 211 17.64 3.13 1.28
N ILE A 212 18.06 3.93 0.32
CA ILE A 212 19.45 4.02 -0.13
C ILE A 212 19.89 5.49 -0.06
N LEU A 213 21.11 5.74 0.39
CA LEU A 213 21.72 7.07 0.35
C LEU A 213 21.88 7.53 -1.09
N GLU A 214 21.21 8.59 -1.47
CA GLU A 214 21.25 9.14 -2.83
C GLU A 214 22.11 10.39 -2.92
N ASP A 215 22.13 11.20 -1.84
CA ASP A 215 22.89 12.46 -1.83
C ASP A 215 23.37 12.82 -0.42
N VAL A 216 24.52 13.51 -0.38
CA VAL A 216 25.16 14.00 0.86
C VAL A 216 25.42 15.50 0.70
N LYS A 217 24.73 16.32 1.48
CA LYS A 217 24.87 17.78 1.44
C LYS A 217 25.59 18.27 2.69
N VAL A 218 26.73 18.89 2.51
CA VAL A 218 27.39 19.64 3.59
C VAL A 218 26.70 20.99 3.74
N ILE A 219 25.95 21.18 4.81
CA ILE A 219 25.26 22.43 5.10
C ILE A 219 26.22 23.43 5.73
N ASP A 220 26.98 22.98 6.72
CA ASP A 220 28.06 23.72 7.36
C ASP A 220 29.07 22.78 8.00
N SER A 221 30.08 23.33 8.73
CA SER A 221 31.12 22.52 9.36
C SER A 221 30.60 21.53 10.41
N ASN A 222 29.44 21.79 10.99
CA ASN A 222 28.84 21.00 12.08
C ASN A 222 27.60 20.20 11.63
N ASN A 223 27.14 20.39 10.40
CA ASN A 223 25.90 19.79 9.93
C ASN A 223 26.02 19.26 8.51
N THR A 224 25.85 17.98 8.38
CA THR A 224 25.75 17.28 7.09
C THR A 224 24.39 16.61 7.00
N GLU A 225 23.71 16.82 5.89
CA GLU A 225 22.41 16.25 5.58
C GLU A 225 22.58 15.08 4.61
N LEU A 226 21.99 13.96 4.97
CA LEU A 226 21.89 12.76 4.15
C LEU A 226 20.49 12.68 3.55
N ASN A 227 20.39 12.65 2.24
CA ASN A 227 19.14 12.42 1.53
C ASN A 227 19.03 10.94 1.18
N ILE A 228 18.07 10.27 1.81
CA ILE A 228 17.84 8.83 1.68
C ILE A 228 16.60 8.63 0.84
N LYS A 229 16.78 8.04 -0.33
CA LYS A 229 15.67 7.64 -1.21
C LYS A 229 15.01 6.39 -0.67
N LEU A 230 13.72 6.47 -0.44
CA LEU A 230 12.91 5.36 0.08
C LEU A 230 12.84 4.21 -0.92
N SER A 231 12.82 2.99 -0.41
CA SER A 231 12.60 1.79 -1.23
C SER A 231 11.14 1.57 -1.59
N SER A 232 10.22 2.21 -0.88
CA SER A 232 8.77 2.03 -1.00
C SER A 232 8.07 3.34 -1.30
N ASN A 233 7.07 3.28 -2.18
CA ASN A 233 6.24 4.42 -2.52
C ASN A 233 4.76 4.05 -2.25
N PRO A 234 3.96 4.91 -1.60
CA PRO A 234 2.55 4.64 -1.34
C PRO A 234 1.69 4.56 -2.61
N LEU A 235 2.20 5.04 -3.74
CA LEU A 235 1.50 5.02 -5.04
C LEU A 235 1.63 3.69 -5.78
N ASP A 236 2.58 2.83 -5.38
CA ASP A 236 2.87 1.58 -6.09
C ASP A 236 1.84 0.48 -5.84
N SER A 237 0.98 0.64 -4.84
CA SER A 237 0.01 -0.39 -4.44
C SER A 237 -1.32 0.20 -3.96
N ASN A 238 -2.40 -0.54 -4.19
CA ASN A 238 -3.70 -0.25 -3.59
C ASN A 238 -3.97 -1.06 -2.32
N LEU A 239 -3.13 -2.08 -2.05
CA LEU A 239 -3.21 -2.91 -0.86
C LEU A 239 -1.96 -2.73 -0.01
N PHE A 240 -2.19 -2.70 1.29
CA PHE A 240 -1.17 -2.52 2.31
C PHE A 240 -1.31 -3.58 3.40
N GLY A 241 -0.18 -4.02 3.95
CA GLY A 241 -0.17 -4.79 5.17
C GLY A 241 -0.03 -3.87 6.37
N VAL A 242 -0.65 -4.25 7.48
CA VAL A 242 -0.56 -3.57 8.76
C VAL A 242 -0.12 -4.58 9.80
N ILE A 243 0.98 -4.29 10.49
CA ILE A 243 1.46 -5.08 11.64
C ILE A 243 1.46 -4.20 12.88
N ASN A 244 0.91 -4.73 13.96
CA ASN A 244 1.04 -4.14 15.29
C ASN A 244 2.09 -4.96 16.08
N PHE A 245 3.11 -4.29 16.65
CA PHE A 245 4.22 -4.89 17.35
C PHE A 245 4.08 -4.73 18.85
#